data_135802d4748b7e4de0b2a5477dd1a585
#
_entry.id   135802d4748b7e4de0b2a5477dd1a585
#
_cell.length_a   1.000
_cell.length_b   1.000
_cell.length_c   1.000
_cell.angle_alpha   90.00
_cell.angle_beta   90.00
_cell.angle_gamma   90.00
#
_symmetry.space_group_name_H-M   'P 1'
#
loop_
_entity.id
_entity.type
_entity.pdbx_description
1 polymer ?
#
loop_
_entity_poly.entity_id
_entity_poly.type
_entity_poly.pdbx_seq_one_letter_code
_entity_poly.pdbx_strand_id
1 'polypeptide(L)'
;LIATVFGALSGLMGSYVSYVAPAMPTGPWVVMCLSLLTISSIWFAPKRGMFARFKQHRDNKKKILQENILKLFYHLGEANQDFEAGRSFATLKASRELSESELDRGLKLLKQQNYLRKMTDLWYITQAGLEASKRVIKLHRLWEMYLNQRLKLEPDHVHNDAEAIEHIITPEIEQQLERELDFPVKDPHQSTIPYQES
;
A
#
# COMPACT_ATOMS: atom_id res chain seq x y z
N LEU A 1 28.55 -20.20 4.16
CA LEU A 1 28.30 -20.90 2.89
C LEU A 1 28.17 -19.94 1.70
N ILE A 2 27.29 -18.89 1.76
CA ILE A 2 27.13 -17.91 0.67
C ILE A 2 28.41 -17.10 0.44
N ALA A 3 29.06 -16.62 1.49
CA ALA A 3 30.32 -15.88 1.39
C ALA A 3 31.43 -16.72 0.76
N THR A 4 31.51 -18.03 1.07
CA THR A 4 32.46 -18.95 0.49
C THR A 4 32.25 -19.12 -1.02
N VAL A 5 30.99 -19.24 -1.44
CA VAL A 5 30.60 -19.33 -2.87
C VAL A 5 30.97 -18.03 -3.61
N PHE A 6 30.71 -16.87 -3.04
CA PHE A 6 31.10 -15.58 -3.65
C PHE A 6 32.62 -15.43 -3.74
N GLY A 7 33.34 -15.83 -2.70
CA GLY A 7 34.82 -15.83 -2.73
C GLY A 7 35.39 -16.74 -3.82
N ALA A 8 34.87 -17.96 -3.93
CA ALA A 8 35.31 -18.91 -4.94
C ALA A 8 34.99 -18.43 -6.36
N LEU A 9 33.78 -17.94 -6.60
CA LEU A 9 33.38 -17.40 -7.90
C LEU A 9 34.19 -16.17 -8.29
N SER A 10 34.43 -15.23 -7.37
CA SER A 10 35.25 -14.05 -7.65
C SER A 10 36.71 -14.39 -7.93
N GLY A 11 37.25 -15.39 -7.23
CA GLY A 11 38.57 -15.90 -7.48
C GLY A 11 38.72 -16.53 -8.86
N LEU A 12 37.80 -17.41 -9.25
CA LEU A 12 37.77 -18.02 -10.59
C LEU A 12 37.58 -16.98 -11.70
N MET A 13 36.61 -16.09 -11.57
CA MET A 13 36.37 -15.06 -12.58
C MET A 13 37.53 -14.07 -12.70
N GLY A 14 38.08 -13.60 -11.57
CA GLY A 14 39.20 -12.67 -11.54
C GLY A 14 40.46 -13.28 -12.13
N SER A 15 40.77 -14.56 -11.84
CA SER A 15 41.87 -15.28 -12.42
C SER A 15 41.71 -15.49 -13.93
N TYR A 16 40.50 -15.83 -14.37
CA TYR A 16 40.18 -15.99 -15.79
C TYR A 16 40.39 -14.69 -16.56
N VAL A 17 39.86 -13.57 -16.04
CA VAL A 17 40.01 -12.25 -16.69
C VAL A 17 41.49 -11.85 -16.74
N SER A 18 42.25 -12.07 -15.67
CA SER A 18 43.70 -11.81 -15.65
C SER A 18 44.48 -12.66 -16.67
N TYR A 19 44.03 -13.88 -16.92
CA TYR A 19 44.64 -14.75 -17.94
C TYR A 19 44.38 -14.25 -19.37
N VAL A 20 43.14 -13.78 -19.65
CA VAL A 20 42.77 -13.28 -20.98
C VAL A 20 43.30 -11.86 -21.25
N ALA A 21 43.51 -11.05 -20.23
CA ALA A 21 44.03 -9.69 -20.31
C ALA A 21 45.49 -9.64 -19.78
N PRO A 22 46.49 -10.01 -20.61
CA PRO A 22 47.87 -10.01 -20.18
C PRO A 22 48.35 -8.61 -19.77
N ALA A 23 49.21 -8.53 -18.78
CA ALA A 23 49.76 -7.34 -18.13
C ALA A 23 48.90 -6.72 -17.02
N MET A 24 47.78 -7.35 -16.59
CA MET A 24 47.04 -6.90 -15.43
C MET A 24 47.14 -7.87 -14.25
N PRO A 25 47.49 -7.40 -13.03
CA PRO A 25 47.62 -8.26 -11.86
C PRO A 25 46.28 -8.87 -11.45
N THR A 26 46.27 -10.13 -11.04
CA THR A 26 45.10 -10.93 -10.70
C THR A 26 44.32 -10.35 -9.51
N GLY A 27 45.01 -9.79 -8.50
CA GLY A 27 44.41 -9.28 -7.28
C GLY A 27 43.31 -8.23 -7.51
N PRO A 28 43.56 -7.14 -8.25
CA PRO A 28 42.54 -6.14 -8.58
C PRO A 28 41.30 -6.72 -9.30
N TRP A 29 41.48 -7.68 -10.20
CA TRP A 29 40.36 -8.31 -10.89
C TRP A 29 39.48 -9.16 -9.97
N VAL A 30 40.09 -9.89 -9.03
CA VAL A 30 39.32 -10.64 -8.00
C VAL A 30 38.50 -9.69 -7.16
N VAL A 31 39.06 -8.55 -6.73
CA VAL A 31 38.35 -7.53 -5.96
C VAL A 31 37.21 -6.90 -6.76
N MET A 32 37.43 -6.59 -8.04
CA MET A 32 36.39 -6.06 -8.91
C MET A 32 35.25 -7.05 -9.11
N CYS A 33 35.55 -8.32 -9.38
CA CYS A 33 34.53 -9.36 -9.52
C CYS A 33 33.73 -9.54 -8.21
N LEU A 34 34.41 -9.57 -7.06
CA LEU A 34 33.73 -9.66 -5.75
C LEU A 34 32.83 -8.45 -5.50
N SER A 35 33.28 -7.25 -5.81
CA SER A 35 32.48 -6.03 -5.66
C SER A 35 31.24 -6.06 -6.55
N LEU A 36 31.38 -6.48 -7.81
CA LEU A 36 30.22 -6.61 -8.73
C LEU A 36 29.24 -7.67 -8.25
N LEU A 37 29.73 -8.82 -7.76
CA LEU A 37 28.84 -9.86 -7.19
C LEU A 37 28.11 -9.35 -5.94
N THR A 38 28.81 -8.62 -5.07
CA THR A 38 28.20 -8.04 -3.86
C THR A 38 27.13 -7.00 -4.20
N ILE A 39 27.43 -6.07 -5.10
CA ILE A 39 26.47 -5.07 -5.56
C ILE A 39 25.26 -5.75 -6.20
N SER A 40 25.48 -6.72 -7.10
CA SER A 40 24.40 -7.49 -7.71
C SER A 40 23.54 -8.20 -6.65
N SER A 41 24.18 -8.81 -5.64
CA SER A 41 23.45 -9.46 -4.54
C SER A 41 22.57 -8.50 -3.76
N ILE A 42 23.04 -7.27 -3.48
CA ILE A 42 22.24 -6.25 -2.80
C ILE A 42 21.03 -5.82 -3.65
N TRP A 43 21.20 -5.72 -4.96
CA TRP A 43 20.15 -5.31 -5.88
C TRP A 43 19.06 -6.38 -6.06
N PHE A 44 19.50 -7.64 -6.23
CA PHE A 44 18.64 -8.77 -6.57
C PHE A 44 18.25 -9.65 -5.38
N ALA A 45 18.63 -9.30 -4.15
CA ALA A 45 18.29 -10.08 -2.97
C ALA A 45 16.77 -10.30 -2.87
N PRO A 46 16.27 -11.55 -2.77
CA PRO A 46 14.86 -11.85 -2.67
C PRO A 46 14.28 -11.22 -1.38
N LYS A 47 13.16 -10.54 -1.48
CA LYS A 47 12.40 -9.85 -0.40
C LYS A 47 13.10 -8.62 0.25
N ARG A 48 14.43 -8.48 0.21
CA ARG A 48 15.16 -7.39 0.88
C ARG A 48 15.98 -6.52 -0.08
N GLY A 49 16.13 -6.91 -1.34
CA GLY A 49 16.89 -6.16 -2.34
C GLY A 49 16.24 -4.81 -2.68
N MET A 50 17.05 -3.90 -3.19
CA MET A 50 16.57 -2.56 -3.57
C MET A 50 15.43 -2.63 -4.59
N PHE A 51 15.49 -3.55 -5.55
CA PHE A 51 14.44 -3.74 -6.54
C PHE A 51 13.12 -4.23 -5.91
N ALA A 52 13.19 -5.18 -4.95
CA ALA A 52 12.02 -5.66 -4.22
C ALA A 52 11.37 -4.55 -3.39
N ARG A 53 12.18 -3.73 -2.71
CA ARG A 53 11.69 -2.57 -1.95
C ARG A 53 11.04 -1.52 -2.85
N PHE A 54 11.64 -1.22 -3.98
CA PHE A 54 11.08 -0.25 -4.93
C PHE A 54 9.73 -0.73 -5.49
N LYS A 55 9.64 -2.01 -5.87
CA LYS A 55 8.37 -2.61 -6.31
C LYS A 55 7.32 -2.55 -5.21
N GLN A 56 7.66 -2.98 -3.99
CA GLN A 56 6.74 -2.93 -2.84
C GLN A 56 6.26 -1.51 -2.55
N HIS A 57 7.14 -0.52 -2.59
CA HIS A 57 6.75 0.88 -2.40
C HIS A 57 5.77 1.36 -3.48
N ARG A 58 6.00 0.99 -4.75
CA ARG A 58 5.04 1.30 -5.83
C ARG A 58 3.69 0.63 -5.63
N ASP A 59 3.69 -0.63 -5.21
CA ASP A 59 2.46 -1.39 -5.00
C ASP A 59 1.69 -0.85 -3.79
N ASN A 60 2.38 -0.48 -2.71
CA ASN A 60 1.76 0.19 -1.56
C ASN A 60 1.15 1.55 -1.94
N LYS A 61 1.84 2.39 -2.72
CA LYS A 61 1.27 3.65 -3.21
C LYS A 61 0.02 3.45 -4.05
N LYS A 62 -0.02 2.41 -4.89
CA LYS A 62 -1.23 2.07 -5.65
C LYS A 62 -2.37 1.63 -4.74
N LYS A 63 -2.08 0.79 -3.74
CA LYS A 63 -3.06 0.32 -2.76
C LYS A 63 -3.65 1.50 -1.99
N ILE A 64 -2.82 2.38 -1.43
CA ILE A 64 -3.25 3.58 -0.71
C ILE A 64 -4.16 4.46 -1.58
N LEU A 65 -3.77 4.70 -2.84
CA LEU A 65 -4.59 5.49 -3.77
C LEU A 65 -5.96 4.85 -4.01
N GLN A 66 -6.03 3.53 -4.18
CA GLN A 66 -7.27 2.80 -4.39
C GLN A 66 -8.17 2.85 -3.15
N GLU A 67 -7.63 2.61 -1.97
CA GLU A 67 -8.35 2.65 -0.70
C GLU A 67 -8.87 4.07 -0.44
N ASN A 68 -8.09 5.09 -0.72
CA ASN A 68 -8.49 6.48 -0.61
C ASN A 68 -9.67 6.85 -1.54
N ILE A 69 -9.70 6.32 -2.75
CA ILE A 69 -10.83 6.54 -3.67
C ILE A 69 -12.05 5.75 -3.21
N LEU A 70 -11.90 4.53 -2.70
CA LEU A 70 -13.00 3.76 -2.12
C LEU A 70 -13.61 4.47 -0.90
N LYS A 71 -12.78 5.02 -0.01
CA LYS A 71 -13.24 5.88 1.12
C LYS A 71 -14.04 7.07 0.61
N LEU A 72 -13.57 7.73 -0.45
CA LEU A 72 -14.27 8.87 -1.04
C LEU A 72 -15.66 8.49 -1.53
N PHE A 73 -15.80 7.35 -2.25
CA PHE A 73 -17.12 6.87 -2.67
C PHE A 73 -18.02 6.53 -1.50
N TYR A 74 -17.47 5.92 -0.45
CA TYR A 74 -18.23 5.59 0.76
C TYR A 74 -18.73 6.86 1.45
N HIS A 75 -17.87 7.84 1.70
CA HIS A 75 -18.27 9.10 2.34
C HIS A 75 -19.31 9.88 1.53
N LEU A 76 -19.19 9.91 0.20
CA LEU A 76 -20.19 10.53 -0.65
C LEU A 76 -21.54 9.75 -0.64
N GLY A 77 -21.50 8.43 -0.51
CA GLY A 77 -22.68 7.60 -0.34
C GLY A 77 -23.35 7.82 1.01
N GLU A 78 -22.56 7.85 2.08
CA GLU A 78 -23.03 8.09 3.45
C GLU A 78 -23.65 9.48 3.60
N ALA A 79 -22.99 10.53 3.10
CA ALA A 79 -23.46 11.91 3.17
C ALA A 79 -24.79 12.13 2.41
N ASN A 80 -24.97 11.46 1.28
CA ASN A 80 -26.18 11.58 0.45
C ASN A 80 -27.22 10.46 0.74
N GLN A 81 -26.91 9.51 1.62
CA GLN A 81 -27.67 8.29 1.88
C GLN A 81 -27.99 7.50 0.61
N ASP A 82 -27.08 7.55 -0.37
CA ASP A 82 -27.22 6.88 -1.65
C ASP A 82 -25.85 6.40 -2.14
N PHE A 83 -25.62 5.10 -2.03
CA PHE A 83 -24.40 4.43 -2.49
C PHE A 83 -24.47 4.04 -3.97
N GLU A 84 -25.65 4.02 -4.57
CA GLU A 84 -25.84 3.63 -5.96
C GLU A 84 -25.69 4.81 -6.94
N ALA A 85 -25.68 6.03 -6.44
CA ALA A 85 -25.58 7.23 -7.27
C ALA A 85 -24.26 7.28 -8.06
N GLY A 86 -24.36 7.59 -9.34
CA GLY A 86 -23.22 7.86 -10.20
C GLY A 86 -22.53 9.17 -9.81
N ARG A 87 -21.20 9.15 -9.74
CA ARG A 87 -20.37 10.32 -9.41
C ARG A 87 -19.59 10.80 -10.63
N SER A 88 -19.65 12.09 -10.93
CA SER A 88 -18.86 12.67 -12.00
C SER A 88 -17.40 12.81 -11.60
N PHE A 89 -16.50 12.85 -12.58
CA PHE A 89 -15.07 13.11 -12.32
C PHE A 89 -14.86 14.43 -11.58
N ALA A 90 -15.62 15.46 -11.95
CA ALA A 90 -15.56 16.78 -11.32
C ALA A 90 -15.97 16.73 -9.83
N THR A 91 -17.04 16.00 -9.49
CA THR A 91 -17.47 15.81 -8.11
C THR A 91 -16.40 15.09 -7.28
N LEU A 92 -15.83 14.02 -7.81
CA LEU A 92 -14.75 13.27 -7.13
C LEU A 92 -13.51 14.12 -6.92
N LYS A 93 -13.15 14.95 -7.91
CA LYS A 93 -12.00 15.85 -7.82
C LYS A 93 -12.21 16.96 -6.78
N ALA A 94 -13.41 17.52 -6.70
CA ALA A 94 -13.74 18.58 -5.75
C ALA A 94 -13.79 18.09 -4.29
N SER A 95 -14.05 16.81 -4.07
CA SER A 95 -14.23 16.22 -2.74
C SER A 95 -12.93 15.78 -2.07
N ARG A 96 -11.80 15.75 -2.76
CA ARG A 96 -10.50 15.37 -2.18
C ARG A 96 -9.34 16.00 -2.96
N GLU A 97 -8.26 16.36 -2.24
CA GLU A 97 -7.01 16.89 -2.81
C GLU A 97 -6.18 15.77 -3.48
N LEU A 98 -6.69 15.25 -4.60
CA LEU A 98 -5.93 14.37 -5.47
C LEU A 98 -5.60 15.09 -6.77
N SER A 99 -4.44 14.85 -7.37
CA SER A 99 -4.18 15.34 -8.72
C SER A 99 -5.10 14.63 -9.72
N GLU A 100 -5.42 15.29 -10.84
CA GLU A 100 -6.27 14.68 -11.88
C GLU A 100 -5.69 13.37 -12.41
N SER A 101 -4.36 13.30 -12.55
CA SER A 101 -3.67 12.11 -13.02
C SER A 101 -3.73 10.96 -12.01
N GLU A 102 -3.67 11.23 -10.71
CA GLU A 102 -3.82 10.23 -9.67
C GLU A 102 -5.25 9.72 -9.61
N LEU A 103 -6.23 10.61 -9.62
CA LEU A 103 -7.64 10.23 -9.62
C LEU A 103 -7.98 9.36 -10.83
N ASP A 104 -7.63 9.79 -12.05
CA ASP A 104 -7.88 9.01 -13.27
C ASP A 104 -7.20 7.64 -13.23
N ARG A 105 -5.94 7.58 -12.79
CA ARG A 105 -5.22 6.32 -12.63
C ARG A 105 -5.88 5.40 -11.60
N GLY A 106 -6.26 5.92 -10.45
CA GLY A 106 -6.91 5.15 -9.39
C GLY A 106 -8.28 4.63 -9.81
N LEU A 107 -9.10 5.45 -10.47
CA LEU A 107 -10.39 5.04 -11.01
C LEU A 107 -10.25 3.92 -12.06
N LYS A 108 -9.27 4.00 -12.95
CA LYS A 108 -8.96 2.93 -13.92
C LYS A 108 -8.53 1.63 -13.24
N LEU A 109 -7.70 1.71 -12.21
CA LEU A 109 -7.27 0.53 -11.44
C LEU A 109 -8.46 -0.14 -10.73
N LEU A 110 -9.31 0.64 -10.06
CA LEU A 110 -10.51 0.12 -9.39
C LEU A 110 -11.53 -0.47 -10.38
N LYS A 111 -11.64 0.10 -11.58
CA LYS A 111 -12.44 -0.49 -12.66
C LYS A 111 -11.89 -1.84 -13.12
N GLN A 112 -10.56 -1.98 -13.27
CA GLN A 112 -9.92 -3.27 -13.63
C GLN A 112 -10.15 -4.36 -12.58
N GLN A 113 -10.30 -3.97 -11.30
CA GLN A 113 -10.61 -4.88 -10.19
C GLN A 113 -12.12 -5.12 -9.99
N ASN A 114 -12.97 -4.57 -10.85
CA ASN A 114 -14.43 -4.62 -10.74
C ASN A 114 -15.00 -3.97 -9.46
N TYR A 115 -14.26 -3.09 -8.80
CA TYR A 115 -14.77 -2.31 -7.66
C TYR A 115 -15.56 -1.07 -8.11
N LEU A 116 -15.24 -0.54 -9.28
CA LEU A 116 -15.98 0.55 -9.91
C LEU A 116 -16.41 0.18 -11.33
N ARG A 117 -17.51 0.74 -11.78
CA ARG A 117 -17.96 0.71 -13.18
C ARG A 117 -18.13 2.13 -13.70
N LYS A 118 -17.80 2.36 -14.96
CA LYS A 118 -18.06 3.62 -15.64
C LYS A 118 -19.20 3.43 -16.65
N MET A 119 -20.24 4.24 -16.52
CA MET A 119 -21.35 4.30 -17.47
C MET A 119 -21.49 5.75 -17.95
N THR A 120 -21.39 5.96 -19.26
CA THR A 120 -21.31 7.29 -19.86
C THR A 120 -20.14 8.07 -19.25
N ASP A 121 -20.38 9.16 -18.53
CA ASP A 121 -19.38 9.98 -17.84
C ASP A 121 -19.42 9.86 -16.32
N LEU A 122 -20.23 8.95 -15.79
CA LEU A 122 -20.39 8.73 -14.36
C LEU A 122 -19.69 7.44 -13.90
N TRP A 123 -19.15 7.49 -12.70
CA TRP A 123 -18.55 6.38 -12.00
C TRP A 123 -19.49 5.88 -10.91
N TYR A 124 -19.68 4.58 -10.87
CA TYR A 124 -20.53 3.88 -9.91
C TYR A 124 -19.70 2.88 -9.12
N ILE A 125 -19.96 2.80 -7.82
CA ILE A 125 -19.41 1.74 -7.00
C ILE A 125 -20.18 0.44 -7.26
N THR A 126 -19.48 -0.68 -7.33
CA THR A 126 -20.13 -2.00 -7.42
C THR A 126 -20.37 -2.55 -6.03
N GLN A 127 -21.14 -3.63 -5.91
CA GLN A 127 -21.32 -4.31 -4.62
C GLN A 127 -19.96 -4.74 -4.02
N ALA A 128 -19.06 -5.32 -4.83
CA ALA A 128 -17.72 -5.69 -4.39
C ALA A 128 -16.89 -4.47 -3.95
N GLY A 129 -17.04 -3.33 -4.64
CA GLY A 129 -16.40 -2.07 -4.27
C GLY A 129 -16.97 -1.50 -2.97
N LEU A 130 -18.28 -1.61 -2.76
CA LEU A 130 -18.93 -1.17 -1.53
C LEU A 130 -18.45 -1.98 -0.32
N GLU A 131 -18.38 -3.31 -0.45
CA GLU A 131 -17.85 -4.18 0.61
C GLU A 131 -16.36 -3.88 0.90
N ALA A 132 -15.56 -3.67 -0.14
CA ALA A 132 -14.17 -3.25 0.04
C ALA A 132 -14.07 -1.89 0.74
N SER A 133 -14.92 -0.92 0.40
CA SER A 133 -14.94 0.40 1.04
C SER A 133 -15.39 0.34 2.50
N LYS A 134 -16.40 -0.48 2.83
CA LYS A 134 -16.82 -0.73 4.21
C LYS A 134 -15.67 -1.22 5.07
N ARG A 135 -14.87 -2.17 4.55
CA ARG A 135 -13.70 -2.67 5.28
C ARG A 135 -12.66 -1.58 5.54
N VAL A 136 -12.33 -0.76 4.53
CA VAL A 136 -11.37 0.34 4.68
C VAL A 136 -11.87 1.35 5.72
N ILE A 137 -13.15 1.75 5.63
CA ILE A 137 -13.77 2.66 6.60
C ILE A 137 -13.80 2.07 8.01
N LYS A 138 -14.13 0.76 8.15
CA LYS A 138 -14.12 0.09 9.43
C LYS A 138 -12.73 0.16 10.09
N LEU A 139 -11.69 -0.19 9.34
CA LEU A 139 -10.31 -0.14 9.84
C LEU A 139 -9.90 1.27 10.27
N HIS A 140 -10.24 2.27 9.49
CA HIS A 140 -9.99 3.66 9.81
C HIS A 140 -10.65 4.07 11.12
N ARG A 141 -11.96 3.84 11.26
CA ARG A 141 -12.75 4.18 12.45
C ARG A 141 -12.32 3.40 13.69
N LEU A 142 -11.97 2.12 13.56
CA LEU A 142 -11.43 1.33 14.67
C LEU A 142 -10.09 1.88 15.14
N TRP A 143 -9.24 2.31 14.20
CA TRP A 143 -7.94 2.85 14.55
C TRP A 143 -8.05 4.23 15.21
N GLU A 144 -8.95 5.09 14.74
CA GLU A 144 -9.28 6.35 15.42
C GLU A 144 -9.76 6.12 16.87
N MET A 145 -10.65 5.14 17.06
CA MET A 145 -11.10 4.73 18.41
C MET A 145 -9.94 4.28 19.30
N TYR A 146 -9.06 3.45 18.77
CA TYR A 146 -7.89 2.95 19.50
C TYR A 146 -6.96 4.10 19.91
N LEU A 147 -6.62 4.99 18.97
CA LEU A 147 -5.77 6.14 19.25
C LEU A 147 -6.40 7.08 20.31
N ASN A 148 -7.69 7.33 20.19
CA ASN A 148 -8.41 8.18 21.13
C ASN A 148 -8.46 7.54 22.54
N GLN A 149 -8.86 6.28 22.65
CA GLN A 149 -9.06 5.62 23.95
C GLN A 149 -7.76 5.23 24.65
N ARG A 150 -6.77 4.74 23.89
CA ARG A 150 -5.53 4.18 24.46
C ARG A 150 -4.41 5.21 24.57
N LEU A 151 -4.28 6.08 23.58
CA LEU A 151 -3.23 7.11 23.57
C LEU A 151 -3.73 8.47 24.04
N LYS A 152 -5.04 8.60 24.32
CA LYS A 152 -5.69 9.85 24.79
C LYS A 152 -5.41 11.03 23.84
N LEU A 153 -5.27 10.77 22.56
CA LEU A 153 -5.13 11.80 21.54
C LEU A 153 -6.48 12.43 21.27
N GLU A 154 -6.47 13.75 21.05
CA GLU A 154 -7.71 14.46 20.71
C GLU A 154 -8.21 14.04 19.32
N PRO A 155 -9.53 13.99 19.08
CA PRO A 155 -10.11 13.53 17.82
C PRO A 155 -9.54 14.22 16.57
N ASP A 156 -9.23 15.51 16.67
CA ASP A 156 -8.70 16.31 15.54
C ASP A 156 -7.28 15.90 15.11
N HIS A 157 -6.50 15.29 16.00
CA HIS A 157 -5.14 14.81 15.70
C HIS A 157 -5.10 13.33 15.28
N VAL A 158 -6.10 12.56 15.68
CA VAL A 158 -6.17 11.11 15.44
C VAL A 158 -6.36 10.76 13.97
N HIS A 159 -7.07 11.60 13.22
CA HIS A 159 -7.44 11.31 11.83
C HIS A 159 -6.21 11.11 10.90
N ASN A 160 -5.22 12.00 10.99
CA ASN A 160 -4.02 11.91 10.15
C ASN A 160 -3.16 10.68 10.46
N ASP A 161 -3.06 10.32 11.74
CA ASP A 161 -2.30 9.15 12.20
C ASP A 161 -3.03 7.85 11.84
N ALA A 162 -4.35 7.82 11.94
CA ALA A 162 -5.17 6.69 11.50
C ALA A 162 -5.01 6.44 9.99
N GLU A 163 -5.03 7.49 9.17
CA GLU A 163 -4.86 7.40 7.71
C GLU A 163 -3.48 6.84 7.31
N ALA A 164 -2.43 7.10 8.09
CA ALA A 164 -1.09 6.59 7.80
C ALA A 164 -0.94 5.08 8.08
N ILE A 165 -1.67 4.55 9.06
CA ILE A 165 -1.48 3.18 9.58
C ILE A 165 -2.51 2.19 9.02
N GLU A 166 -3.74 2.61 8.70
CA GLU A 166 -4.82 1.72 8.26
C GLU A 166 -4.44 0.83 7.06
N HIS A 167 -3.57 1.31 6.19
CA HIS A 167 -3.15 0.59 4.98
C HIS A 167 -2.22 -0.61 5.22
N ILE A 168 -1.64 -0.72 6.43
CA ILE A 168 -0.70 -1.79 6.82
C ILE A 168 -1.31 -2.78 7.81
N ILE A 169 -2.56 -2.57 8.24
CA ILE A 169 -3.25 -3.44 9.19
C ILE A 169 -3.54 -4.79 8.53
N THR A 170 -3.09 -5.86 9.19
CA THR A 170 -3.40 -7.23 8.78
C THR A 170 -4.74 -7.70 9.36
N PRO A 171 -5.37 -8.77 8.80
CA PRO A 171 -6.61 -9.32 9.34
C PRO A 171 -6.51 -9.74 10.82
N GLU A 172 -5.33 -10.17 11.25
CA GLU A 172 -5.07 -10.55 12.64
C GLU A 172 -5.11 -9.33 13.57
N ILE A 173 -4.49 -8.22 13.13
CA ILE A 173 -4.50 -6.95 13.88
C ILE A 173 -5.92 -6.35 13.88
N GLU A 174 -6.65 -6.46 12.77
CA GLU A 174 -8.05 -6.04 12.67
C GLU A 174 -8.91 -6.73 13.74
N GLN A 175 -8.84 -8.06 13.82
CA GLN A 175 -9.58 -8.85 14.82
C GLN A 175 -9.14 -8.54 16.27
N GLN A 176 -7.87 -8.22 16.47
CA GLN A 176 -7.37 -7.82 17.80
C GLN A 176 -7.92 -6.46 18.19
N LEU A 177 -7.93 -5.47 17.28
CA LEU A 177 -8.53 -4.14 17.52
C LEU A 177 -10.01 -4.23 17.85
N GLU A 178 -10.77 -5.03 17.09
CA GLU A 178 -12.20 -5.26 17.35
C GLU A 178 -12.45 -5.76 18.78
N ARG A 179 -11.66 -6.75 19.21
CA ARG A 179 -11.77 -7.33 20.56
C ARG A 179 -11.32 -6.37 21.65
N GLU A 180 -10.21 -5.66 21.46
CA GLU A 180 -9.69 -4.72 22.46
C GLU A 180 -10.59 -3.49 22.65
N LEU A 181 -11.36 -3.12 21.63
CA LEU A 181 -12.32 -2.02 21.66
C LEU A 181 -13.75 -2.46 22.00
N ASP A 182 -13.95 -3.75 22.27
CA ASP A 182 -15.27 -4.34 22.57
C ASP A 182 -16.30 -4.05 21.46
N PHE A 183 -15.92 -4.24 20.21
CA PHE A 183 -16.77 -4.08 19.02
C PHE A 183 -17.55 -2.75 19.00
N PRO A 184 -16.90 -1.60 18.97
CA PRO A 184 -17.56 -0.31 19.06
C PRO A 184 -18.48 -0.08 17.86
N VAL A 185 -19.67 0.44 18.10
CA VAL A 185 -20.65 0.72 17.05
C VAL A 185 -20.37 2.06 16.36
N LYS A 186 -19.75 3.00 17.06
CA LYS A 186 -19.48 4.36 16.55
C LYS A 186 -18.03 4.74 16.81
N ASP A 187 -17.49 5.58 15.94
CA ASP A 187 -16.18 6.22 16.07
C ASP A 187 -16.23 7.45 17.01
N PRO A 188 -15.09 8.12 17.31
CA PRO A 188 -15.06 9.32 18.13
C PRO A 188 -15.89 10.48 17.57
N HIS A 189 -16.16 10.51 16.27
CA HIS A 189 -16.96 11.51 15.58
C HIS A 189 -18.45 11.13 15.49
N GLN A 190 -18.90 10.06 16.20
CA GLN A 190 -20.26 9.53 16.20
C GLN A 190 -20.71 8.90 14.87
N SER A 191 -19.81 8.62 13.94
CA SER A 191 -20.09 7.91 12.69
C SER A 191 -20.14 6.39 12.92
N THR A 192 -21.08 5.72 12.27
CA THR A 192 -21.30 4.27 12.45
C THR A 192 -20.16 3.46 11.86
N ILE A 193 -19.58 2.53 12.62
CA ILE A 193 -18.55 1.61 12.14
C ILE A 193 -19.23 0.48 11.34
N PRO A 194 -18.94 0.35 10.03
CA PRO A 194 -19.61 -0.65 9.19
C PRO A 194 -18.98 -2.03 9.40
N TYR A 195 -19.59 -2.88 10.18
CA TYR A 195 -19.26 -4.30 10.25
C TYR A 195 -19.85 -5.04 9.05
N GLN A 196 -19.15 -6.07 8.56
CA GLN A 196 -19.70 -6.95 7.54
C GLN A 196 -20.82 -7.78 8.17
N GLU A 197 -21.98 -7.78 7.53
CA GLU A 197 -23.03 -8.74 7.87
C GLU A 197 -22.51 -10.14 7.49
N SER A 198 -22.46 -11.05 8.46
CA SER A 198 -22.03 -12.44 8.32
C SER A 198 -23.06 -13.27 7.55
#